data_24129549ae579eb017c1768c053eaef4
#
_entry.id   24129549ae579eb017c1768c053eaef4
#
_cell.length_a   1.000
_cell.length_b   1.000
_cell.length_c   1.000
_cell.angle_alpha   90.00
_cell.angle_beta   90.00
_cell.angle_gamma   90.00
#
_symmetry.space_group_name_H-M   'P 1'
#
loop_
_entity.id
_entity.type
_entity.pdbx_description
1 polymer ?
#
loop_
_entity_poly.entity_id
_entity_poly.type
_entity_poly.pdbx_seq_one_letter_code
_entity_poly.pdbx_strand_id
1 'polypeptide(L)'
;IVAKKEVPWTHLKTSENNLLIESEVVTLTSTEAKGKIADIRWNLRLSGADPALFHFPWDWMYRGSFPKKKAITAAPHLHFDGEIHIGGKKIEVKDWHGLRGHNWGKEHAWTYAYGNCHQWDDGQRRTVDGFSAKIRLIGGLKSPWLSTAVSRNPELNLNTPKYWFDPVKLTPTSWNLQGRGYELQMEAESGQMVG
;
A
#
# COMPACT_ATOMS: atom_id res chain seq x y z
N ILE A 1 0.87 -12.23 17.95
CA ILE A 1 0.28 -11.11 18.75
C ILE A 1 -0.30 -10.11 17.79
N VAL A 2 -1.58 -9.77 17.94
CA VAL A 2 -2.26 -8.72 17.19
C VAL A 2 -2.78 -7.68 18.17
N ALA A 3 -2.52 -6.41 17.92
CA ALA A 3 -3.06 -5.32 18.71
C ALA A 3 -3.70 -4.27 17.78
N LYS A 4 -4.85 -3.74 18.18
CA LYS A 4 -5.58 -2.68 17.47
C LYS A 4 -5.99 -1.58 18.45
N LYS A 5 -5.83 -0.34 18.06
CA LYS A 5 -6.37 0.83 18.76
C LYS A 5 -7.07 1.71 17.72
N GLU A 6 -8.32 2.05 17.98
CA GLU A 6 -9.06 3.03 17.20
C GLU A 6 -8.91 4.40 17.86
N VAL A 7 -8.54 5.40 17.10
CA VAL A 7 -8.39 6.78 17.56
C VAL A 7 -9.43 7.63 16.84
N PRO A 8 -10.28 8.37 17.55
CA PRO A 8 -11.22 9.31 16.93
C PRO A 8 -10.48 10.33 16.06
N TRP A 9 -11.05 10.67 14.91
CA TRP A 9 -10.45 11.65 13.99
C TRP A 9 -10.14 12.99 14.68
N THR A 10 -10.96 13.40 15.60
CA THR A 10 -10.79 14.63 16.39
C THR A 10 -9.54 14.63 17.28
N HIS A 11 -8.96 13.48 17.55
CA HIS A 11 -7.72 13.32 18.33
C HIS A 11 -6.48 13.18 17.46
N LEU A 12 -6.64 13.25 16.13
CA LEU A 12 -5.51 13.23 15.21
C LEU A 12 -5.04 14.65 14.91
N LYS A 13 -3.75 14.88 15.02
CA LYS A 13 -3.11 16.05 14.44
C LYS A 13 -2.53 15.69 13.09
N THR A 14 -2.86 16.49 12.09
CA THR A 14 -2.36 16.36 10.73
C THR A 14 -1.81 17.69 10.24
N SER A 15 -0.97 17.68 9.21
CA SER A 15 -0.45 18.87 8.55
C SER A 15 -0.79 18.84 7.06
N GLU A 16 -1.15 19.99 6.50
CA GLU A 16 -1.41 20.11 5.06
C GLU A 16 -0.13 20.15 4.23
N ASN A 17 0.95 20.66 4.78
CA ASN A 17 2.18 20.90 4.04
C ASN A 17 3.23 19.79 4.18
N ASN A 18 3.12 18.98 5.22
CA ASN A 18 4.06 17.89 5.50
C ASN A 18 3.32 16.64 5.92
N LEU A 19 3.89 15.46 5.68
CA LEU A 19 3.35 14.26 6.28
C LEU A 19 3.48 14.35 7.80
N LEU A 20 2.37 14.48 8.48
CA LEU A 20 2.24 14.38 9.92
C LEU A 20 0.92 13.69 10.25
N ILE A 21 1.01 12.60 10.99
CA ILE A 21 -0.10 11.96 11.69
C ILE A 21 0.36 11.78 13.12
N GLU A 22 -0.26 12.48 14.05
CA GLU A 22 0.09 12.39 15.46
C GLU A 22 -1.17 12.13 16.29
N SER A 23 -1.04 11.19 17.21
CA SER A 23 -2.05 10.85 18.21
C SER A 23 -1.37 10.38 19.51
N GLU A 24 -2.17 10.00 20.49
CA GLU A 24 -1.68 9.38 21.73
C GLU A 24 -0.90 8.06 21.54
N VAL A 25 -1.11 7.36 20.42
CA VAL A 25 -0.54 6.02 20.17
C VAL A 25 0.49 5.99 19.06
N VAL A 26 0.48 6.96 18.14
CA VAL A 26 1.35 6.94 16.96
C VAL A 26 1.79 8.35 16.56
N THR A 27 3.01 8.46 16.11
CA THR A 27 3.52 9.59 15.33
C THR A 27 4.10 9.05 14.04
N LEU A 28 3.65 9.59 12.91
CA LEU A 28 4.18 9.30 11.58
C LEU A 28 4.49 10.59 10.86
N THR A 29 5.74 10.73 10.45
CA THR A 29 6.23 11.85 9.62
C THR A 29 6.88 11.30 8.34
N SER A 30 7.43 12.19 7.53
CA SER A 30 8.23 11.78 6.37
C SER A 30 9.47 10.96 6.72
N THR A 31 10.03 11.17 7.92
CA THR A 31 11.32 10.61 8.35
C THR A 31 11.23 9.72 9.59
N GLU A 32 10.10 9.64 10.24
CA GLU A 32 9.93 8.90 11.49
C GLU A 32 8.59 8.17 11.54
N ALA A 33 8.59 6.95 12.09
CA ALA A 33 7.40 6.23 12.51
C ALA A 33 7.62 5.69 13.91
N LYS A 34 6.88 6.19 14.90
CA LYS A 34 6.97 5.70 16.28
C LYS A 34 5.59 5.53 16.89
N GLY A 35 5.49 4.62 17.84
CA GLY A 35 4.24 4.40 18.53
C GLY A 35 4.29 3.27 19.54
N LYS A 36 3.14 3.12 20.24
CA LYS A 36 2.93 2.05 21.22
C LYS A 36 1.46 1.64 21.23
N ILE A 37 1.20 0.34 21.10
CA ILE A 37 -0.13 -0.27 21.27
C ILE A 37 0.06 -1.55 22.08
N ALA A 38 -0.59 -1.65 23.22
CA ALA A 38 -0.39 -2.75 24.17
C ALA A 38 1.11 -2.95 24.48
N ASP A 39 1.64 -4.15 24.29
CA ASP A 39 3.07 -4.49 24.44
C ASP A 39 3.87 -4.41 23.17
N ILE A 40 3.33 -3.82 22.12
CA ILE A 40 4.04 -3.55 20.90
C ILE A 40 4.46 -2.07 20.91
N ARG A 41 5.75 -1.81 20.76
CA ARG A 41 6.34 -0.47 20.65
C ARG A 41 7.33 -0.46 19.49
N TRP A 42 7.33 0.61 18.73
CA TRP A 42 8.29 0.81 17.64
C TRP A 42 8.82 2.24 17.65
N ASN A 43 10.05 2.38 17.22
CA ASN A 43 10.70 3.65 16.96
C ASN A 43 11.62 3.49 15.75
N LEU A 44 11.15 3.97 14.59
CA LEU A 44 11.77 3.74 13.30
C LEU A 44 12.06 5.07 12.62
N ARG A 45 13.28 5.23 12.16
CA ARG A 45 13.69 6.28 11.22
C ARG A 45 13.45 5.78 9.80
N LEU A 46 12.94 6.66 8.94
CA LEU A 46 12.63 6.42 7.55
C LEU A 46 13.54 7.28 6.66
N SER A 47 14.11 6.68 5.60
CA SER A 47 15.01 7.38 4.68
C SER A 47 14.92 6.81 3.26
N GLY A 48 15.48 7.52 2.29
CA GLY A 48 15.61 7.04 0.92
C GLY A 48 14.28 6.86 0.19
N ALA A 49 13.23 7.61 0.56
CA ALA A 49 11.90 7.47 -0.03
C ALA A 49 11.89 7.79 -1.53
N ASP A 50 11.33 6.87 -2.32
CA ASP A 50 11.03 7.13 -3.72
C ASP A 50 9.77 8.00 -3.87
N PRO A 51 9.66 8.76 -4.97
CA PRO A 51 8.47 9.55 -5.26
C PRO A 51 7.21 8.70 -5.34
N ALA A 52 6.06 9.28 -4.93
CA ALA A 52 4.78 8.60 -4.86
C ALA A 52 4.33 7.98 -6.19
N LEU A 53 3.65 6.85 -6.10
CA LEU A 53 2.93 6.22 -7.20
C LEU A 53 1.43 6.46 -7.04
N PHE A 54 0.80 6.94 -8.12
CA PHE A 54 -0.60 7.28 -8.18
C PHE A 54 -1.37 6.22 -8.98
N HIS A 55 -2.31 5.52 -8.33
CA HIS A 55 -3.09 4.43 -8.93
C HIS A 55 -4.26 4.91 -9.76
N PHE A 56 -4.68 6.16 -9.62
CA PHE A 56 -5.75 6.75 -10.42
C PHE A 56 -5.21 7.87 -11.28
N PRO A 57 -5.69 8.03 -12.53
CA PRO A 57 -5.07 8.93 -13.50
C PRO A 57 -5.39 10.40 -13.27
N TRP A 58 -6.40 10.72 -12.47
CA TRP A 58 -6.87 12.11 -12.31
C TRP A 58 -6.98 12.54 -10.85
N ASP A 59 -6.56 13.74 -10.54
CA ASP A 59 -6.57 14.33 -9.19
C ASP A 59 -7.95 14.34 -8.54
N TRP A 60 -9.00 14.59 -9.33
CA TRP A 60 -10.37 14.60 -8.80
C TRP A 60 -10.80 13.26 -8.20
N MET A 61 -10.20 12.14 -8.66
CA MET A 61 -10.47 10.80 -8.10
C MET A 61 -9.94 10.66 -6.68
N TYR A 62 -8.97 11.45 -6.29
CA TYR A 62 -8.44 11.47 -4.92
C TYR A 62 -9.24 12.38 -3.99
N ARG A 63 -9.87 13.42 -4.53
CA ARG A 63 -10.60 14.45 -3.76
C ARG A 63 -12.11 14.23 -3.75
N GLY A 64 -12.68 13.69 -4.81
CA GLY A 64 -14.11 13.50 -5.01
C GLY A 64 -14.70 12.31 -4.23
N SER A 65 -16.00 12.10 -4.38
CA SER A 65 -16.73 10.96 -3.80
C SER A 65 -16.49 9.64 -4.53
N PHE A 66 -15.97 9.68 -5.75
CA PHE A 66 -15.65 8.50 -6.57
C PHE A 66 -14.13 8.49 -6.91
N PRO A 67 -13.49 7.33 -6.88
CA PRO A 67 -13.95 6.04 -6.35
C PRO A 67 -14.17 6.09 -4.83
N LYS A 68 -15.08 5.25 -4.30
CA LYS A 68 -15.39 5.21 -2.85
C LYS A 68 -14.22 4.77 -1.99
N LYS A 69 -13.32 3.98 -2.53
CA LYS A 69 -12.03 3.58 -1.93
C LYS A 69 -10.90 4.17 -2.76
N LYS A 70 -9.96 4.79 -2.09
CA LYS A 70 -8.79 5.42 -2.68
C LYS A 70 -7.51 4.81 -2.14
N ALA A 71 -6.47 4.81 -2.94
CA ALA A 71 -5.15 4.33 -2.59
C ALA A 71 -4.06 5.18 -3.23
N ILE A 72 -2.98 5.36 -2.51
CA ILE A 72 -1.73 5.95 -2.99
C ILE A 72 -0.57 5.20 -2.33
N THR A 73 0.49 4.94 -3.07
CA THR A 73 1.74 4.46 -2.50
C THR A 73 2.67 5.65 -2.37
N ALA A 74 2.58 6.30 -1.21
CA ALA A 74 3.23 7.59 -0.94
C ALA A 74 4.76 7.52 -0.93
N ALA A 75 5.32 6.35 -0.61
CA ALA A 75 6.73 6.02 -0.81
C ALA A 75 6.81 4.53 -1.18
N PRO A 76 6.94 4.20 -2.46
CA PRO A 76 6.92 2.82 -2.92
C PRO A 76 8.15 2.01 -2.52
N HIS A 77 9.22 2.68 -2.16
CA HIS A 77 10.40 2.11 -1.55
C HIS A 77 11.00 3.11 -0.55
N LEU A 78 11.35 2.63 0.62
CA LEU A 78 12.11 3.38 1.63
C LEU A 78 12.83 2.41 2.59
N HIS A 79 13.78 2.94 3.32
CA HIS A 79 14.58 2.21 4.31
C HIS A 79 14.09 2.53 5.71
N PHE A 80 14.13 1.52 6.56
CA PHE A 80 13.77 1.60 7.97
C PHE A 80 14.95 1.21 8.84
N ASP A 81 15.27 2.07 9.83
CA ASP A 81 16.26 1.81 10.87
C ASP A 81 15.66 2.10 12.25
N GLY A 82 16.01 1.31 13.24
CA GLY A 82 15.57 1.54 14.61
C GLY A 82 15.27 0.27 15.37
N GLU A 83 14.16 0.25 16.09
CA GLU A 83 13.82 -0.88 16.95
C GLU A 83 12.32 -1.13 17.05
N ILE A 84 11.95 -2.39 17.23
CA ILE A 84 10.60 -2.84 17.53
C ILE A 84 10.66 -3.70 18.78
N HIS A 85 9.75 -3.48 19.71
CA HIS A 85 9.58 -4.30 20.92
C HIS A 85 8.24 -4.99 20.89
N ILE A 86 8.23 -6.30 21.12
CA ILE A 86 7.00 -7.11 21.12
C ILE A 86 7.10 -8.11 22.30
N GLY A 87 6.19 -8.00 23.28
CA GLY A 87 6.15 -8.91 24.41
C GLY A 87 7.49 -9.01 25.17
N GLY A 88 8.19 -7.89 25.36
CA GLY A 88 9.51 -7.83 26.01
C GLY A 88 10.70 -8.19 25.11
N LYS A 89 10.47 -8.73 23.90
CA LYS A 89 11.53 -9.01 22.94
C LYS A 89 11.85 -7.76 22.14
N LYS A 90 13.13 -7.41 22.07
CA LYS A 90 13.66 -6.34 21.19
C LYS A 90 14.06 -6.95 19.84
N ILE A 91 13.63 -6.29 18.76
CA ILE A 91 14.04 -6.56 17.38
C ILE A 91 14.76 -5.31 16.89
N GLU A 92 16.02 -5.44 16.54
CA GLU A 92 16.78 -4.38 15.89
C GLU A 92 16.40 -4.35 14.40
N VAL A 93 16.04 -3.17 13.92
CA VAL A 93 15.74 -2.91 12.51
C VAL A 93 16.91 -2.15 11.93
N LYS A 94 17.60 -2.77 10.98
CA LYS A 94 18.77 -2.18 10.33
C LYS A 94 18.64 -2.33 8.82
N ASP A 95 18.48 -1.21 8.14
CA ASP A 95 18.34 -1.14 6.69
C ASP A 95 17.23 -2.07 6.14
N TRP A 96 16.10 -2.16 6.84
CA TRP A 96 14.96 -2.90 6.31
C TRP A 96 14.31 -2.12 5.19
N HIS A 97 13.98 -2.82 4.12
CA HIS A 97 13.28 -2.25 2.98
C HIS A 97 11.77 -2.40 3.14
N GLY A 98 11.04 -1.41 2.70
CA GLY A 98 9.60 -1.43 2.75
C GLY A 98 8.95 -0.28 1.99
N LEU A 99 7.68 -0.08 2.23
CA LEU A 99 6.88 0.94 1.58
C LEU A 99 6.02 1.73 2.57
N ARG A 100 5.54 2.88 2.13
CA ARG A 100 4.50 3.66 2.81
C ARG A 100 3.34 3.87 1.87
N GLY A 101 2.25 3.14 2.13
CA GLY A 101 0.97 3.28 1.44
C GLY A 101 -0.06 4.01 2.29
N HIS A 102 -1.08 4.56 1.65
CA HIS A 102 -2.24 5.12 2.31
C HIS A 102 -3.52 4.76 1.57
N ASN A 103 -4.47 4.27 2.33
CA ASN A 103 -5.80 3.92 1.84
C ASN A 103 -6.85 4.69 2.62
N TRP A 104 -7.81 5.26 1.94
CA TRP A 104 -8.95 5.93 2.58
C TRP A 104 -10.23 5.79 1.75
N GLY A 105 -11.36 6.13 2.34
CA GLY A 105 -12.66 6.09 1.69
C GLY A 105 -13.76 5.49 2.56
N LYS A 106 -14.98 5.46 2.02
CA LYS A 106 -16.18 5.05 2.76
C LYS A 106 -16.42 3.54 2.76
N GLU A 107 -15.92 2.82 1.76
CA GLU A 107 -16.16 1.40 1.60
C GLU A 107 -14.87 0.67 1.21
N HIS A 108 -14.70 -0.54 1.73
CA HIS A 108 -13.66 -1.45 1.26
C HIS A 108 -14.11 -2.14 -0.04
N ALA A 109 -13.15 -2.56 -0.85
CA ALA A 109 -13.41 -3.46 -1.96
C ALA A 109 -14.06 -4.75 -1.44
N TRP A 110 -14.94 -5.36 -2.25
CA TRP A 110 -15.55 -6.65 -1.90
C TRP A 110 -14.50 -7.75 -1.79
N THR A 111 -13.62 -7.79 -2.77
CA THR A 111 -12.43 -8.64 -2.81
C THR A 111 -11.34 -7.92 -3.58
N TYR A 112 -10.10 -8.18 -3.25
CA TYR A 112 -8.96 -7.56 -3.94
C TYR A 112 -7.73 -8.46 -3.87
N ALA A 113 -6.84 -8.26 -4.81
CA ALA A 113 -5.43 -8.65 -4.73
C ALA A 113 -4.60 -7.38 -4.78
N TYR A 114 -3.54 -7.34 -4.00
CA TYR A 114 -2.56 -6.27 -3.97
C TYR A 114 -1.17 -6.85 -4.09
N GLY A 115 -0.33 -6.25 -4.89
CA GLY A 115 1.06 -6.62 -5.05
C GLY A 115 1.97 -5.40 -5.08
N ASN A 116 3.09 -5.52 -4.41
CA ASN A 116 4.19 -4.57 -4.46
C ASN A 116 5.51 -5.33 -4.55
N CYS A 117 6.38 -4.89 -5.45
CA CYS A 117 7.75 -5.37 -5.53
C CYS A 117 8.68 -4.17 -5.68
N HIS A 118 9.67 -4.05 -4.80
CA HIS A 118 10.64 -2.96 -4.77
C HIS A 118 12.09 -3.45 -4.60
N GLN A 119 12.29 -4.77 -4.47
CA GLN A 119 13.60 -5.41 -4.46
C GLN A 119 13.66 -6.42 -5.60
N TRP A 120 14.73 -6.39 -6.35
CA TRP A 120 14.95 -7.22 -7.54
C TRP A 120 16.30 -7.91 -7.45
N ASP A 121 16.36 -9.15 -7.90
CA ASP A 121 17.58 -9.99 -7.81
C ASP A 121 18.76 -9.42 -8.57
N ASP A 122 18.50 -8.58 -9.57
CA ASP A 122 19.56 -7.90 -10.34
C ASP A 122 20.12 -6.64 -9.67
N GLY A 123 19.66 -6.34 -8.44
CA GLY A 123 20.06 -5.18 -7.66
C GLY A 123 19.60 -3.81 -8.22
N GLN A 124 18.81 -3.80 -9.28
CA GLN A 124 18.30 -2.54 -9.83
C GLN A 124 17.15 -1.99 -8.98
N ARG A 125 17.16 -0.67 -8.79
CA ARG A 125 16.10 0.02 -8.07
C ARG A 125 14.89 0.20 -9.00
N ARG A 126 13.97 -0.73 -8.91
CA ARG A 126 12.69 -0.72 -9.62
C ARG A 126 11.55 -0.92 -8.63
N THR A 127 10.41 -0.35 -8.92
CA THR A 127 9.23 -0.58 -8.11
C THR A 127 8.03 -0.85 -9.00
N VAL A 128 7.28 -1.90 -8.68
CA VAL A 128 5.97 -2.19 -9.25
C VAL A 128 4.97 -2.24 -8.11
N ASP A 129 3.86 -1.55 -8.27
CA ASP A 129 2.79 -1.48 -7.28
C ASP A 129 1.44 -1.52 -7.99
N GLY A 130 0.51 -2.32 -7.51
CA GLY A 130 -0.79 -2.42 -8.14
C GLY A 130 -1.79 -3.26 -7.38
N PHE A 131 -3.02 -3.19 -7.86
CA PHE A 131 -4.10 -4.02 -7.33
C PHE A 131 -5.14 -4.35 -8.39
N SER A 132 -5.86 -5.43 -8.14
CA SER A 132 -7.12 -5.76 -8.81
C SER A 132 -8.21 -5.89 -7.77
N ALA A 133 -9.37 -5.27 -7.99
CA ALA A 133 -10.44 -5.23 -7.01
C ALA A 133 -11.81 -5.40 -7.66
N LYS A 134 -12.75 -6.01 -6.93
CA LYS A 134 -14.18 -5.94 -7.20
C LYS A 134 -14.83 -5.02 -6.18
N ILE A 135 -15.63 -4.07 -6.64
CA ILE A 135 -16.34 -3.13 -5.80
C ILE A 135 -17.84 -3.41 -5.82
N ARG A 136 -18.56 -2.95 -4.80
CA ARG A 136 -20.02 -2.98 -4.80
C ARG A 136 -20.57 -1.83 -5.63
N LEU A 137 -21.44 -2.17 -6.56
CA LEU A 137 -22.24 -1.22 -7.34
C LEU A 137 -23.60 -0.97 -6.69
N ILE A 138 -24.39 -0.07 -7.29
CA ILE A 138 -25.76 0.18 -6.88
C ILE A 138 -26.57 -1.12 -6.98
N GLY A 139 -27.48 -1.35 -6.01
CA GLY A 139 -28.28 -2.58 -5.96
C GLY A 139 -27.54 -3.83 -5.48
N GLY A 140 -26.32 -3.69 -4.92
CA GLY A 140 -25.54 -4.82 -4.36
C GLY A 140 -24.81 -5.64 -5.41
N LEU A 141 -24.88 -5.28 -6.67
CA LEU A 141 -24.13 -5.93 -7.74
C LEU A 141 -22.62 -5.75 -7.53
N LYS A 142 -21.84 -6.74 -7.96
CA LYS A 142 -20.37 -6.67 -7.96
C LYS A 142 -19.88 -6.19 -9.33
N SER A 143 -18.87 -5.32 -9.30
CA SER A 143 -18.19 -4.93 -10.55
C SER A 143 -17.44 -6.13 -11.17
N PRO A 144 -17.10 -6.08 -12.45
CA PRO A 144 -15.96 -6.82 -12.97
C PRO A 144 -14.70 -6.52 -12.16
N TRP A 145 -13.63 -7.26 -12.41
CA TRP A 145 -12.32 -6.87 -11.92
C TRP A 145 -11.94 -5.50 -12.47
N LEU A 146 -11.51 -4.63 -11.59
CA LEU A 146 -10.92 -3.33 -11.88
C LEU A 146 -9.47 -3.39 -11.46
N SER A 147 -8.57 -3.20 -12.41
CA SER A 147 -7.13 -3.35 -12.19
C SER A 147 -6.41 -2.05 -12.43
N THR A 148 -5.33 -1.85 -11.70
CA THR A 148 -4.37 -0.78 -11.91
C THR A 148 -2.99 -1.27 -11.48
N ALA A 149 -1.98 -0.93 -12.26
CA ALA A 149 -0.59 -1.14 -11.90
C ALA A 149 0.24 0.04 -12.36
N VAL A 150 1.20 0.41 -11.57
CA VAL A 150 2.14 1.50 -11.84
C VAL A 150 3.54 1.05 -11.47
N SER A 151 4.53 1.46 -12.24
CA SER A 151 5.91 1.11 -11.96
C SER A 151 6.87 2.26 -12.23
N ARG A 152 8.06 2.15 -11.67
CA ARG A 152 9.23 2.97 -11.98
C ARG A 152 10.38 2.08 -12.41
N ASN A 153 11.11 2.57 -13.42
CA ASN A 153 12.31 1.91 -13.95
C ASN A 153 12.08 0.43 -14.37
N PRO A 154 11.34 0.13 -15.45
CA PRO A 154 10.78 1.08 -16.41
C PRO A 154 9.52 1.76 -15.91
N GLU A 155 9.21 2.93 -16.43
CA GLU A 155 7.94 3.58 -16.16
C GLU A 155 6.82 2.86 -16.90
N LEU A 156 5.83 2.40 -16.14
CA LEU A 156 4.63 1.75 -16.65
C LEU A 156 3.42 2.29 -15.90
N ASN A 157 2.45 2.82 -16.63
CA ASN A 157 1.25 3.41 -16.09
C ASN A 157 0.00 2.70 -16.64
N LEU A 158 -0.38 1.59 -16.01
CA LEU A 158 -1.61 0.84 -16.31
C LEU A 158 -2.77 1.33 -15.42
N ASN A 159 -2.82 2.62 -15.14
CA ASN A 159 -3.80 3.23 -14.22
C ASN A 159 -4.93 3.98 -14.92
N THR A 160 -4.94 4.03 -16.26
CA THR A 160 -5.98 4.68 -17.04
C THR A 160 -7.15 3.73 -17.34
N PRO A 161 -8.36 4.25 -17.67
CA PRO A 161 -9.55 3.43 -17.97
C PRO A 161 -9.34 2.38 -19.06
N LYS A 162 -8.39 2.60 -19.96
CA LYS A 162 -8.03 1.65 -21.02
C LYS A 162 -7.63 0.28 -20.47
N TYR A 163 -7.02 0.24 -19.27
CA TYR A 163 -6.47 -0.97 -18.65
C TYR A 163 -7.30 -1.49 -17.49
N TRP A 164 -8.31 -0.75 -17.03
CA TRP A 164 -9.06 -1.12 -15.82
C TRP A 164 -9.76 -2.46 -15.89
N PHE A 165 -10.15 -2.90 -17.09
CA PHE A 165 -10.90 -4.13 -17.31
C PHE A 165 -10.06 -5.22 -17.99
N ASP A 166 -8.75 -5.06 -18.04
CA ASP A 166 -7.87 -6.07 -18.60
C ASP A 166 -7.98 -7.39 -17.81
N PRO A 167 -7.86 -8.53 -18.49
CA PRO A 167 -8.01 -9.84 -17.87
C PRO A 167 -7.10 -10.05 -16.68
N VAL A 168 -7.69 -10.55 -15.60
CA VAL A 168 -7.00 -10.88 -14.36
C VAL A 168 -7.18 -12.35 -14.03
N LYS A 169 -6.07 -13.03 -13.73
CA LYS A 169 -6.08 -14.38 -13.14
C LYS A 169 -5.51 -14.29 -11.73
N LEU A 170 -6.26 -14.84 -10.78
CA LEU A 170 -5.87 -14.85 -9.37
C LEU A 170 -5.88 -16.26 -8.82
N THR A 171 -4.86 -16.60 -8.08
CA THR A 171 -4.80 -17.76 -7.19
C THR A 171 -4.43 -17.26 -5.78
N PRO A 172 -4.44 -18.11 -4.76
CA PRO A 172 -3.98 -17.71 -3.43
C PRO A 172 -2.53 -17.18 -3.39
N THR A 173 -1.71 -17.59 -4.34
CA THR A 173 -0.27 -17.27 -4.39
C THR A 173 0.16 -16.50 -5.63
N SER A 174 -0.75 -16.20 -6.56
CA SER A 174 -0.38 -15.46 -7.78
C SER A 174 -1.43 -14.45 -8.21
N TRP A 175 -0.94 -13.36 -8.76
CA TRP A 175 -1.71 -12.33 -9.43
C TRP A 175 -1.11 -12.10 -10.82
N ASN A 176 -1.89 -12.36 -11.86
CA ASN A 176 -1.50 -12.11 -13.24
C ASN A 176 -2.50 -11.14 -13.86
N LEU A 177 -1.97 -10.03 -14.38
CA LEU A 177 -2.70 -9.01 -15.13
C LEU A 177 -2.16 -9.00 -16.56
N GLN A 178 -3.01 -9.32 -17.52
CA GLN A 178 -2.63 -9.45 -18.90
C GLN A 178 -3.44 -8.49 -19.78
N GLY A 179 -2.76 -7.68 -20.56
CA GLY A 179 -3.38 -6.77 -21.50
C GLY A 179 -2.69 -6.81 -22.87
N ARG A 180 -3.13 -5.92 -23.74
CA ARG A 180 -2.54 -5.83 -25.07
C ARG A 180 -1.15 -5.22 -25.01
N GLY A 181 -0.14 -6.06 -25.22
CA GLY A 181 1.26 -5.64 -25.25
C GLY A 181 1.97 -5.62 -23.90
N TYR A 182 1.37 -6.18 -22.84
CA TYR A 182 2.02 -6.38 -21.56
C TYR A 182 1.46 -7.57 -20.80
N GLU A 183 2.28 -8.12 -19.94
CA GLU A 183 1.90 -9.07 -18.90
C GLU A 183 2.62 -8.71 -17.62
N LEU A 184 1.87 -8.62 -16.52
CA LEU A 184 2.40 -8.43 -15.18
C LEU A 184 2.01 -9.64 -14.34
N GLN A 185 3.02 -10.40 -13.91
CA GLN A 185 2.84 -11.57 -13.08
C GLN A 185 3.57 -11.35 -11.75
N MET A 186 2.85 -11.59 -10.66
CA MET A 186 3.41 -11.63 -9.31
C MET A 186 3.08 -12.99 -8.70
N GLU A 187 4.09 -13.66 -8.21
CA GLU A 187 3.97 -14.94 -7.52
C GLU A 187 4.59 -14.83 -6.12
N ALA A 188 3.90 -15.35 -5.13
CA ALA A 188 4.48 -15.56 -3.82
C ALA A 188 5.04 -16.98 -3.77
N GLU A 189 6.29 -17.12 -3.35
CA GLU A 189 6.79 -18.43 -2.93
C GLU A 189 5.88 -18.98 -1.83
N SER A 190 5.63 -20.30 -1.84
CA SER A 190 4.74 -20.95 -0.90
C SER A 190 5.29 -20.82 0.53
N GLY A 191 5.01 -19.69 1.15
CA GLY A 191 5.16 -19.49 2.58
C GLY A 191 3.88 -19.87 3.32
N GLN A 192 3.97 -20.14 4.61
CA GLN A 192 2.80 -20.30 5.45
C GLN A 192 1.97 -19.01 5.39
N MET A 193 0.75 -19.10 4.85
CA MET A 193 -0.23 -18.05 5.03
C MET A 193 -0.59 -18.00 6.51
N VAL A 194 -0.20 -16.94 7.18
CA VAL A 194 -0.63 -16.64 8.55
C VAL A 194 -1.97 -15.92 8.43
N GLY A 195 -3.05 -16.62 8.67
CA GLY A 195 -4.41 -16.06 8.77
C GLY A 195 -4.66 -15.41 10.12
#